data_fc10ce3b29ca5e4226fd54baf75eb600
#
_entry.id   fc10ce3b29ca5e4226fd54baf75eb600
#
_cell.length_a   1.000
_cell.length_b   1.000
_cell.length_c   1.000
_cell.angle_alpha   90.00
_cell.angle_beta   90.00
_cell.angle_gamma   90.00
#
_symmetry.space_group_name_H-M   'P 1'
#
loop_
_entity.id
_entity.type
_entity.pdbx_description
1 polymer ?
#
loop_
_entity_poly.entity_id
_entity_poly.type
_entity_poly.pdbx_seq_one_letter_code
_entity_poly.pdbx_strand_id
1 'polypeptide(L)'
;YGVNGSNLVTWVESHDDYASDIEKSFALSEWQIKMGWAIIAARSESIPLFFNRPKGKMWLEGTMGETGNDFWKSSEIVAINKFRLKMKGQKENIITLGNNLMIIERGNKGVIMINIGQRYHINIYTSLKDGMYKDKISEKVFYVRDGQLNGTVEEGKISIIYHEVEEDFIAEDIYYLRDNKVFFTNPLRWNKPRVYIYKEVNHKAIELSQWPGREMYREGENIYSYPIEDYWSSGRVIFTNGISQIPEFAKEGLLILKNK
;
A
#
# COMPACT_ATOMS: atom_id res chain seq x y z
N TYR A 1 -6.27 -22.91 25.37
CA TYR A 1 -5.33 -22.32 26.33
C TYR A 1 -4.58 -21.21 25.62
N GLY A 2 -5.09 -19.96 25.75
CA GLY A 2 -4.52 -18.84 25.04
C GLY A 2 -3.40 -18.19 25.83
N VAL A 3 -2.19 -18.21 25.32
CA VAL A 3 -1.14 -17.30 25.75
C VAL A 3 -1.47 -15.92 25.16
N ASN A 4 -1.36 -14.87 25.99
CA ASN A 4 -1.50 -13.51 25.49
C ASN A 4 -0.41 -13.24 24.43
N GLY A 5 -0.82 -12.91 23.21
CA GLY A 5 0.08 -12.70 22.09
C GLY A 5 1.15 -11.64 22.37
N SER A 6 0.85 -10.63 23.20
CA SER A 6 1.82 -9.60 23.58
C SER A 6 3.02 -10.13 24.39
N ASN A 7 2.90 -11.31 24.99
CA ASN A 7 3.96 -11.97 25.74
C ASN A 7 4.75 -12.99 24.91
N LEU A 8 4.44 -13.13 23.62
CA LEU A 8 5.11 -14.06 22.74
C LEU A 8 6.28 -13.40 22.03
N VAL A 9 7.41 -14.10 22.03
CA VAL A 9 8.52 -13.84 21.11
C VAL A 9 8.40 -14.84 19.96
N THR A 10 8.48 -14.36 18.74
CA THR A 10 8.31 -15.18 17.52
C THR A 10 9.48 -14.98 16.57
N TRP A 11 9.88 -16.03 15.89
CA TRP A 11 10.92 -16.01 14.86
C TRP A 11 10.60 -17.02 13.76
N VAL A 12 11.21 -16.84 12.60
CA VAL A 12 11.16 -17.84 11.51
C VAL A 12 12.30 -18.83 11.70
N GLU A 13 13.45 -18.32 12.09
CA GLU A 13 14.63 -19.08 12.50
C GLU A 13 15.39 -18.32 13.59
N SER A 14 16.14 -19.04 14.39
CA SER A 14 17.05 -18.52 15.38
C SER A 14 18.48 -19.01 15.10
N HIS A 15 19.43 -18.53 15.88
CA HIS A 15 20.82 -19.05 15.80
C HIS A 15 20.88 -20.53 16.18
N ASP A 16 20.04 -20.99 17.09
CA ASP A 16 19.97 -22.40 17.51
C ASP A 16 19.45 -23.26 16.37
N ASP A 17 18.31 -22.88 15.76
CA ASP A 17 17.72 -23.61 14.62
C ASP A 17 18.67 -23.63 13.41
N TYR A 18 19.37 -22.52 13.17
CA TYR A 18 20.30 -22.39 12.06
C TYR A 18 21.55 -23.23 12.23
N ALA A 19 22.12 -23.25 13.44
CA ALA A 19 23.32 -24.01 13.77
C ALA A 19 23.03 -25.48 14.10
N SER A 20 21.76 -25.83 14.32
CA SER A 20 21.35 -27.19 14.71
C SER A 20 21.53 -28.21 13.59
N ASP A 21 22.04 -29.38 13.93
CA ASP A 21 22.06 -30.52 13.03
C ASP A 21 20.70 -31.27 12.97
N ILE A 22 19.81 -30.98 13.91
CA ILE A 22 18.50 -31.61 14.05
C ILE A 22 17.42 -30.74 13.36
N GLU A 23 17.31 -29.48 13.72
CA GLU A 23 16.21 -28.59 13.28
C GLU A 23 16.45 -28.01 11.89
N LYS A 24 17.70 -27.82 11.47
CA LYS A 24 18.13 -27.57 10.07
C LYS A 24 17.44 -26.39 9.38
N SER A 25 17.18 -25.27 10.06
CA SER A 25 16.59 -24.11 9.39
C SER A 25 17.49 -23.54 8.29
N PHE A 26 18.78 -23.84 8.29
CA PHE A 26 19.71 -23.46 7.22
C PHE A 26 19.29 -23.94 5.83
N ALA A 27 18.47 -24.98 5.74
CA ALA A 27 17.93 -25.49 4.48
C ALA A 27 16.81 -24.59 3.92
N LEU A 28 16.25 -23.68 4.72
CA LEU A 28 15.25 -22.74 4.24
C LEU A 28 15.88 -21.74 3.28
N SER A 29 15.24 -21.54 2.16
CA SER A 29 15.61 -20.48 1.21
C SER A 29 15.28 -19.09 1.77
N GLU A 30 15.94 -18.06 1.27
CA GLU A 30 15.64 -16.66 1.61
C GLU A 30 14.16 -16.32 1.32
N TRP A 31 13.60 -16.91 0.26
CA TRP A 31 12.16 -16.75 -0.06
C TRP A 31 11.28 -17.30 1.07
N GLN A 32 11.56 -18.49 1.59
CA GLN A 32 10.79 -19.09 2.69
C GLN A 32 10.90 -18.25 3.97
N ILE A 33 12.10 -17.77 4.29
CA ILE A 33 12.33 -16.89 5.44
C ILE A 33 11.55 -15.58 5.28
N LYS A 34 11.55 -14.99 4.10
CA LYS A 34 10.81 -13.77 3.78
C LYS A 34 9.31 -13.96 3.96
N MET A 35 8.74 -15.05 3.44
CA MET A 35 7.31 -15.36 3.60
C MET A 35 6.95 -15.57 5.06
N GLY A 36 7.75 -16.34 5.79
CA GLY A 36 7.57 -16.54 7.23
C GLY A 36 7.69 -15.24 8.02
N TRP A 37 8.68 -14.40 7.69
CA TRP A 37 8.84 -13.08 8.30
C TRP A 37 7.63 -12.18 8.07
N ALA A 38 7.10 -12.16 6.85
CA ALA A 38 5.91 -11.40 6.52
C ALA A 38 4.71 -11.80 7.40
N ILE A 39 4.54 -13.10 7.65
CA ILE A 39 3.46 -13.61 8.51
C ILE A 39 3.64 -13.11 9.95
N ILE A 40 4.78 -13.38 10.58
CA ILE A 40 4.97 -13.09 12.01
C ILE A 40 5.12 -11.60 12.30
N ALA A 41 5.76 -10.85 11.41
CA ALA A 41 5.95 -9.41 11.59
C ALA A 41 4.69 -8.59 11.30
N ALA A 42 3.77 -9.09 10.49
CA ALA A 42 2.50 -8.41 10.20
C ALA A 42 1.46 -8.55 11.33
N ARG A 43 1.65 -9.47 12.28
CA ARG A 43 0.71 -9.70 13.39
C ARG A 43 0.60 -8.48 14.30
N SER A 44 -0.59 -8.29 14.92
CA SER A 44 -0.85 -7.16 15.82
C SER A 44 -0.07 -7.25 17.13
N GLU A 45 0.12 -8.47 17.58
CA GLU A 45 0.78 -8.81 18.83
C GLU A 45 2.04 -9.61 18.57
N SER A 46 2.79 -9.94 19.58
CA SER A 46 4.10 -10.58 19.59
C SER A 46 5.29 -9.65 19.35
N ILE A 47 6.45 -10.14 19.73
CA ILE A 47 7.75 -9.52 19.50
C ILE A 47 8.50 -10.39 18.48
N PRO A 48 8.44 -10.09 17.18
CA PRO A 48 9.15 -10.85 16.17
C PRO A 48 10.64 -10.51 16.21
N LEU A 49 11.48 -11.53 16.19
CA LEU A 49 12.94 -11.43 16.08
C LEU A 49 13.37 -11.89 14.70
N PHE A 50 14.13 -11.04 14.02
CA PHE A 50 14.74 -11.37 12.73
C PHE A 50 16.16 -11.85 12.96
N PHE A 51 16.46 -13.08 12.56
CA PHE A 51 17.82 -13.61 12.56
C PHE A 51 18.46 -13.34 11.21
N ASN A 52 19.53 -12.55 11.20
CA ASN A 52 20.33 -12.36 10.00
C ASN A 52 21.45 -13.39 9.99
N ARG A 53 21.43 -14.28 9.01
CA ARG A 53 22.37 -15.38 8.91
C ARG A 53 23.83 -14.87 8.83
N PRO A 54 24.76 -15.46 9.62
CA PRO A 54 26.19 -15.22 9.44
C PRO A 54 26.67 -15.85 8.13
N LYS A 55 27.95 -15.62 7.79
CA LYS A 55 28.62 -16.18 6.62
C LYS A 55 28.82 -17.66 6.80
N GLY A 56 28.32 -18.49 7.09
CA GLY A 56 28.55 -19.91 7.28
C GLY A 56 27.90 -20.50 8.50
N LYS A 57 27.77 -21.78 8.51
CA LYS A 57 27.32 -22.55 9.65
C LYS A 57 28.42 -22.67 10.69
N MET A 58 28.09 -22.25 11.88
CA MET A 58 29.01 -22.21 13.02
C MET A 58 29.78 -23.48 13.27
N TRP A 59 29.20 -24.64 13.09
CA TRP A 59 29.80 -25.95 13.36
C TRP A 59 30.58 -26.54 12.18
N LEU A 60 30.20 -26.22 10.95
CA LEU A 60 30.74 -26.84 9.75
C LEU A 60 31.69 -25.91 8.98
N GLU A 61 31.46 -24.62 9.00
CA GLU A 61 32.20 -23.64 8.19
C GLU A 61 32.82 -22.54 9.05
N GLY A 62 32.66 -22.65 10.34
CA GLY A 62 33.45 -22.02 11.41
C GLY A 62 33.48 -20.55 11.40
N THR A 63 32.52 -19.72 11.45
CA THR A 63 32.78 -18.32 11.72
C THR A 63 31.56 -17.60 12.33
N MET A 64 31.34 -17.88 13.60
CA MET A 64 30.56 -16.97 14.41
C MET A 64 31.27 -15.62 14.48
N GLY A 65 30.54 -14.57 14.07
CA GLY A 65 31.06 -13.20 14.07
C GLY A 65 31.50 -12.69 12.70
N GLU A 66 31.63 -13.52 11.68
CA GLU A 66 31.81 -13.02 10.32
C GLU A 66 30.51 -12.41 9.79
N THR A 67 30.64 -11.29 9.11
CA THR A 67 29.53 -10.56 8.51
C THR A 67 28.79 -11.46 7.51
N GLY A 68 27.50 -11.64 7.74
CA GLY A 68 26.59 -12.35 6.86
C GLY A 68 26.19 -11.53 5.63
N ASN A 69 25.17 -12.00 4.95
CA ASN A 69 24.59 -11.29 3.83
C ASN A 69 23.79 -10.06 4.31
N ASP A 70 23.42 -9.21 3.36
CA ASP A 70 22.59 -8.01 3.61
C ASP A 70 21.10 -8.28 3.44
N PHE A 71 20.63 -9.52 3.63
CA PHE A 71 19.26 -9.92 3.40
C PHE A 71 18.23 -9.07 4.19
N TRP A 72 18.58 -8.69 5.40
CA TRP A 72 17.77 -7.80 6.23
C TRP A 72 17.53 -6.41 5.62
N LYS A 73 18.35 -6.00 4.63
CA LYS A 73 18.21 -4.76 3.86
C LYS A 73 17.39 -4.93 2.58
N SER A 74 16.94 -6.15 2.26
CA SER A 74 16.11 -6.35 1.07
C SER A 74 14.84 -5.50 1.13
N SER A 75 14.38 -5.02 -0.03
CA SER A 75 13.25 -4.11 -0.12
C SER A 75 11.99 -4.66 0.56
N GLU A 76 11.76 -5.96 0.45
CA GLU A 76 10.62 -6.62 1.05
C GLU A 76 10.71 -6.67 2.58
N ILE A 77 11.87 -7.04 3.15
CA ILE A 77 12.05 -7.05 4.61
C ILE A 77 11.88 -5.64 5.17
N VAL A 78 12.45 -4.65 4.51
CA VAL A 78 12.30 -3.24 4.90
C VAL A 78 10.83 -2.79 4.83
N ALA A 79 10.10 -3.16 3.77
CA ALA A 79 8.68 -2.82 3.63
C ALA A 79 7.82 -3.49 4.69
N ILE A 80 8.07 -4.77 5.01
CA ILE A 80 7.38 -5.50 6.08
C ILE A 80 7.62 -4.82 7.44
N ASN A 81 8.85 -4.46 7.75
CA ASN A 81 9.19 -3.79 9.01
C ASN A 81 8.53 -2.40 9.12
N LYS A 82 8.50 -1.64 8.03
CA LYS A 82 7.77 -0.37 7.95
C LYS A 82 6.28 -0.56 8.17
N PHE A 83 5.68 -1.57 7.53
CA PHE A 83 4.27 -1.93 7.74
C PHE A 83 3.98 -2.19 9.21
N ARG A 84 4.78 -3.06 9.88
CA ARG A 84 4.61 -3.33 11.31
C ARG A 84 4.61 -2.05 12.15
N LEU A 85 5.57 -1.16 11.92
CA LEU A 85 5.69 0.10 12.67
C LEU A 85 4.48 1.01 12.44
N LYS A 86 4.06 1.16 11.19
CA LYS A 86 2.90 2.00 10.81
C LYS A 86 1.57 1.45 11.34
N MET A 87 1.44 0.13 11.45
CA MET A 87 0.23 -0.55 11.91
C MET A 87 0.18 -0.77 13.43
N LYS A 88 1.10 -0.19 14.19
CA LYS A 88 1.12 -0.32 15.66
C LYS A 88 -0.23 0.10 16.27
N GLY A 89 -0.77 -0.75 17.14
CA GLY A 89 -2.04 -0.50 17.84
C GLY A 89 -3.30 -0.79 17.00
N GLN A 90 -3.16 -1.12 15.70
CA GLN A 90 -4.30 -1.51 14.87
C GLN A 90 -4.69 -2.97 15.14
N LYS A 91 -5.99 -3.23 15.26
CA LYS A 91 -6.52 -4.61 15.35
C LYS A 91 -6.20 -5.39 14.07
N GLU A 92 -6.03 -6.69 14.20
CA GLU A 92 -5.84 -7.54 13.03
C GLU A 92 -7.10 -8.30 12.65
N ASN A 93 -7.23 -8.53 11.34
CA ASN A 93 -8.15 -9.48 10.75
C ASN A 93 -7.37 -10.32 9.74
N ILE A 94 -7.48 -11.65 9.85
CA ILE A 94 -6.75 -12.58 8.98
C ILE A 94 -7.75 -13.26 8.06
N ILE A 95 -7.49 -13.17 6.76
CA ILE A 95 -8.28 -13.80 5.70
C ILE A 95 -7.36 -14.77 4.96
N THR A 96 -7.83 -15.98 4.73
CA THR A 96 -7.12 -16.96 3.89
C THR A 96 -7.95 -17.28 2.67
N LEU A 97 -7.33 -17.21 1.50
CA LEU A 97 -7.96 -17.60 0.24
C LEU A 97 -7.28 -18.85 -0.30
N GLY A 98 -7.99 -19.96 -0.19
CA GLY A 98 -7.41 -21.29 -0.42
C GLY A 98 -6.25 -21.57 0.56
N ASN A 99 -5.26 -22.35 0.09
CA ASN A 99 -4.10 -22.74 0.90
C ASN A 99 -2.86 -21.86 0.65
N ASN A 100 -2.95 -20.89 -0.27
CA ASN A 100 -1.78 -20.24 -0.83
C ASN A 100 -1.73 -18.71 -0.61
N LEU A 101 -2.82 -18.07 -0.26
CA LEU A 101 -2.88 -16.63 -0.06
C LEU A 101 -3.40 -16.31 1.34
N MET A 102 -2.55 -15.67 2.13
CA MET A 102 -2.91 -15.09 3.43
C MET A 102 -2.93 -13.57 3.32
N ILE A 103 -3.97 -12.97 3.85
CA ILE A 103 -4.17 -11.53 3.91
C ILE A 103 -4.31 -11.15 5.38
N ILE A 104 -3.52 -10.18 5.82
CA ILE A 104 -3.59 -9.64 7.18
C ILE A 104 -3.94 -8.16 7.07
N GLU A 105 -5.15 -7.83 7.46
CA GLU A 105 -5.59 -6.44 7.59
C GLU A 105 -5.23 -5.91 8.97
N ARG A 106 -4.87 -4.65 9.04
CA ARG A 106 -4.56 -3.93 10.26
C ARG A 106 -5.49 -2.72 10.40
N GLY A 107 -6.65 -2.96 11.03
CA GLY A 107 -7.74 -2.00 11.08
C GLY A 107 -8.12 -1.53 9.68
N ASN A 108 -8.42 -0.26 9.54
CA ASN A 108 -8.66 0.39 8.25
C ASN A 108 -7.42 1.10 7.69
N LYS A 109 -6.21 0.76 8.19
CA LYS A 109 -4.98 1.51 7.89
C LYS A 109 -4.10 0.82 6.84
N GLY A 110 -4.08 -0.49 6.78
CA GLY A 110 -3.23 -1.20 5.83
C GLY A 110 -3.48 -2.69 5.76
N VAL A 111 -2.99 -3.28 4.70
CA VAL A 111 -3.11 -4.71 4.40
C VAL A 111 -1.78 -5.23 3.88
N ILE A 112 -1.39 -6.42 4.34
CA ILE A 112 -0.34 -7.22 3.74
C ILE A 112 -0.94 -8.49 3.18
N MET A 113 -0.53 -8.86 1.98
CA MET A 113 -0.97 -10.05 1.24
C MET A 113 0.25 -10.91 0.94
N ILE A 114 0.22 -12.16 1.37
CA ILE A 114 1.34 -13.09 1.31
C ILE A 114 0.90 -14.26 0.45
N ASN A 115 1.39 -14.33 -0.77
CA ASN A 115 1.03 -15.35 -1.75
C ASN A 115 2.19 -16.34 -1.94
N ILE A 116 1.99 -17.58 -1.54
CA ILE A 116 2.96 -18.68 -1.74
C ILE A 116 2.63 -19.54 -2.95
N GLY A 117 1.56 -19.25 -3.66
CA GLY A 117 1.10 -19.97 -4.84
C GLY A 117 1.19 -19.15 -6.11
N GLN A 118 0.40 -19.53 -7.09
CA GLN A 118 0.30 -18.84 -8.37
C GLN A 118 -0.29 -17.44 -8.21
N ARG A 119 -0.16 -16.64 -9.26
CA ARG A 119 -0.77 -15.32 -9.38
C ARG A 119 -2.25 -15.34 -9.04
N TYR A 120 -2.69 -14.43 -8.18
CA TYR A 120 -4.05 -14.38 -7.69
C TYR A 120 -4.66 -12.99 -7.89
N HIS A 121 -5.81 -12.93 -8.55
CA HIS A 121 -6.60 -11.71 -8.63
C HIS A 121 -7.59 -11.69 -7.46
N ILE A 122 -7.42 -10.73 -6.57
CA ILE A 122 -8.29 -10.59 -5.40
C ILE A 122 -9.49 -9.68 -5.70
N ASN A 123 -10.62 -10.04 -5.12
CA ASN A 123 -11.81 -9.22 -5.00
C ASN A 123 -12.49 -9.61 -3.69
N ILE A 124 -12.20 -8.88 -2.61
CA ILE A 124 -12.63 -9.22 -1.26
C ILE A 124 -13.16 -7.99 -0.53
N TYR A 125 -14.02 -8.20 0.44
CA TYR A 125 -14.38 -7.13 1.37
C TYR A 125 -13.19 -6.78 2.26
N THR A 126 -13.05 -5.47 2.54
CA THR A 126 -11.97 -4.92 3.34
C THR A 126 -12.48 -3.80 4.24
N SER A 127 -11.76 -3.56 5.33
CA SER A 127 -11.99 -2.39 6.19
C SER A 127 -11.22 -1.15 5.74
N LEU A 128 -10.39 -1.25 4.70
CA LEU A 128 -9.72 -0.09 4.13
C LEU A 128 -10.73 0.91 3.58
N LYS A 129 -10.39 2.18 3.64
CA LYS A 129 -11.18 3.23 3.00
C LYS A 129 -11.14 3.08 1.47
N ASP A 130 -12.21 3.49 0.81
CA ASP A 130 -12.23 3.57 -0.65
C ASP A 130 -11.11 4.46 -1.17
N GLY A 131 -10.42 4.00 -2.20
CA GLY A 131 -9.30 4.72 -2.77
C GLY A 131 -8.35 3.84 -3.58
N MET A 132 -7.30 4.47 -4.07
CA MET A 132 -6.20 3.82 -4.76
C MET A 132 -5.05 3.58 -3.77
N TYR A 133 -4.49 2.39 -3.79
CA TYR A 133 -3.38 1.99 -2.94
C TYR A 133 -2.23 1.49 -3.80
N LYS A 134 -1.05 2.04 -3.60
CA LYS A 134 0.17 1.58 -4.26
C LYS A 134 0.89 0.58 -3.40
N ASP A 135 1.22 -0.57 -3.96
CA ASP A 135 2.00 -1.60 -3.28
C ASP A 135 3.41 -1.07 -2.96
N LYS A 136 3.82 -1.16 -1.72
CA LYS A 136 5.09 -0.63 -1.22
C LYS A 136 6.32 -1.43 -1.66
N ILE A 137 6.13 -2.55 -2.35
CA ILE A 137 7.20 -3.41 -2.87
C ILE A 137 7.27 -3.33 -4.40
N SER A 138 6.14 -3.58 -5.07
CA SER A 138 6.08 -3.73 -6.53
C SER A 138 5.59 -2.49 -7.25
N GLU A 139 5.15 -1.46 -6.54
CA GLU A 139 4.54 -0.24 -7.09
C GLU A 139 3.21 -0.49 -7.83
N LYS A 140 2.71 -1.74 -7.87
CA LYS A 140 1.42 -2.07 -8.48
C LYS A 140 0.27 -1.44 -7.72
N VAL A 141 -0.82 -1.19 -8.43
CA VAL A 141 -1.97 -0.50 -7.89
C VAL A 141 -3.07 -1.48 -7.51
N PHE A 142 -3.62 -1.27 -6.33
CA PHE A 142 -4.83 -1.89 -5.81
C PHE A 142 -5.90 -0.81 -5.66
N TYR A 143 -7.15 -1.19 -5.78
CA TYR A 143 -8.27 -0.27 -5.62
C TYR A 143 -9.22 -0.80 -4.56
N VAL A 144 -9.69 0.10 -3.70
CA VAL A 144 -10.82 -0.18 -2.81
C VAL A 144 -12.00 0.64 -3.30
N ARG A 145 -13.10 -0.03 -3.56
CA ARG A 145 -14.35 0.58 -4.00
C ARG A 145 -15.53 -0.12 -3.35
N ASP A 146 -16.44 0.67 -2.76
CA ASP A 146 -17.61 0.15 -2.06
C ASP A 146 -17.25 -0.91 -1.01
N GLY A 147 -16.11 -0.69 -0.32
CA GLY A 147 -15.56 -1.63 0.67
C GLY A 147 -14.99 -2.92 0.08
N GLN A 148 -14.74 -2.99 -1.23
CA GLN A 148 -14.13 -4.15 -1.90
C GLN A 148 -12.72 -3.82 -2.40
N LEU A 149 -11.74 -4.58 -1.94
CA LEU A 149 -10.35 -4.52 -2.38
C LEU A 149 -10.16 -5.35 -3.64
N ASN A 150 -9.69 -4.71 -4.70
CA ASN A 150 -9.41 -5.31 -5.99
C ASN A 150 -7.96 -5.10 -6.39
N GLY A 151 -7.34 -6.11 -6.94
CA GLY A 151 -5.96 -6.06 -7.42
C GLY A 151 -5.38 -7.43 -7.69
N THR A 152 -4.09 -7.48 -7.99
CA THR A 152 -3.41 -8.73 -8.31
C THR A 152 -2.17 -8.90 -7.46
N VAL A 153 -2.09 -10.02 -6.75
CA VAL A 153 -0.90 -10.47 -6.04
C VAL A 153 -0.18 -11.50 -6.91
N GLU A 154 1.08 -11.22 -7.21
CA GLU A 154 1.86 -12.08 -8.10
C GLU A 154 2.27 -13.39 -7.42
N GLU A 155 2.62 -14.36 -8.24
CA GLU A 155 3.10 -15.67 -7.83
C GLU A 155 4.31 -15.56 -6.89
N GLY A 156 4.24 -16.19 -5.74
CA GLY A 156 5.33 -16.23 -4.77
C GLY A 156 5.76 -14.85 -4.24
N LYS A 157 4.85 -13.86 -4.22
CA LYS A 157 5.17 -12.48 -3.83
C LYS A 157 4.36 -12.00 -2.63
N ILE A 158 4.87 -10.94 -2.03
CA ILE A 158 4.22 -10.19 -0.97
C ILE A 158 3.78 -8.85 -1.58
N SER A 159 2.58 -8.41 -1.24
CA SER A 159 2.10 -7.06 -1.52
C SER A 159 1.70 -6.37 -0.23
N ILE A 160 2.09 -5.12 -0.08
CA ILE A 160 1.83 -4.30 1.11
C ILE A 160 1.20 -2.99 0.69
N ILE A 161 0.00 -2.73 1.14
CA ILE A 161 -0.73 -1.52 0.82
C ILE A 161 -1.15 -0.76 2.08
N TYR A 162 -0.85 0.51 2.12
CA TYR A 162 -1.29 1.48 3.13
C TYR A 162 -0.99 2.90 2.65
N HIS A 163 -1.69 3.88 3.21
CA HIS A 163 -1.32 5.28 3.04
C HIS A 163 -0.28 5.69 4.08
N GLU A 164 0.81 6.33 3.68
CA GLU A 164 1.89 6.74 4.60
C GLU A 164 1.49 7.91 5.49
N VAL A 165 0.70 8.80 4.94
CA VAL A 165 0.00 9.87 5.64
C VAL A 165 -1.39 9.95 5.00
N GLU A 166 -2.39 10.53 5.64
CA GLU A 166 -3.70 10.77 5.03
C GLU A 166 -3.63 11.67 3.77
N GLU A 167 -2.45 12.12 3.36
CA GLU A 167 -2.18 13.05 2.26
C GLU A 167 -1.59 12.42 1.00
N ASP A 168 -1.17 11.14 1.01
CA ASP A 168 -0.48 10.54 -0.14
C ASP A 168 -1.43 9.91 -1.18
N PHE A 169 -2.39 10.65 -1.65
CA PHE A 169 -2.65 10.63 -3.08
C PHE A 169 -1.48 11.37 -3.74
N ILE A 170 -0.59 10.66 -4.41
CA ILE A 170 0.42 11.29 -5.26
C ILE A 170 -0.36 12.00 -6.36
N ALA A 171 -0.56 13.28 -6.18
CA ALA A 171 -1.35 14.11 -7.06
C ALA A 171 -0.89 14.01 -8.53
N GLU A 172 0.40 13.81 -8.74
CA GLU A 172 1.02 13.73 -10.07
C GLU A 172 0.60 12.52 -10.91
N ASP A 173 0.23 11.38 -10.27
CA ASP A 173 -0.22 10.18 -11.00
C ASP A 173 -1.73 10.16 -11.30
N ILE A 174 -2.52 11.00 -10.63
CA ILE A 174 -3.97 11.03 -10.77
C ILE A 174 -4.44 12.11 -11.71
N TYR A 175 -3.72 13.25 -11.73
CA TYR A 175 -4.03 14.36 -12.60
C TYR A 175 -2.78 15.11 -13.02
N TYR A 176 -2.87 15.76 -14.16
CA TYR A 176 -1.83 16.67 -14.68
C TYR A 176 -2.45 17.78 -15.50
N LEU A 177 -1.73 18.89 -15.60
CA LEU A 177 -2.10 20.02 -16.48
C LEU A 177 -1.27 19.97 -17.76
N ARG A 178 -1.91 19.91 -18.90
CA ARG A 178 -1.30 20.01 -20.22
C ARG A 178 -2.20 20.75 -21.18
N ASP A 179 -1.64 21.66 -21.99
CA ASP A 179 -2.36 22.40 -23.02
C ASP A 179 -3.64 23.08 -22.51
N ASN A 180 -3.57 23.71 -21.33
CA ASN A 180 -4.71 24.33 -20.65
C ASN A 180 -5.89 23.36 -20.41
N LYS A 181 -5.60 22.07 -20.22
CA LYS A 181 -6.55 21.06 -19.79
C LYS A 181 -6.05 20.36 -18.53
N VAL A 182 -6.93 20.21 -17.58
CA VAL A 182 -6.73 19.31 -16.43
C VAL A 182 -7.12 17.91 -16.85
N PHE A 183 -6.17 16.99 -16.83
CA PHE A 183 -6.39 15.56 -17.09
C PHE A 183 -6.55 14.81 -15.77
N PHE A 184 -7.40 13.80 -15.80
CA PHE A 184 -7.70 12.95 -14.65
C PHE A 184 -7.71 11.48 -15.07
N THR A 185 -6.92 10.64 -14.42
CA THR A 185 -6.78 9.22 -14.76
C THR A 185 -7.88 8.33 -14.17
N ASN A 186 -8.86 8.90 -13.48
CA ASN A 186 -10.06 8.23 -12.94
C ASN A 186 -9.78 6.86 -12.29
N PRO A 187 -8.98 6.79 -11.23
CA PRO A 187 -8.55 5.53 -10.62
C PRO A 187 -9.72 4.72 -10.05
N LEU A 188 -10.79 5.39 -9.67
CA LEU A 188 -11.99 4.76 -9.11
C LEU A 188 -13.02 4.34 -10.18
N ARG A 189 -12.67 4.50 -11.47
CA ARG A 189 -13.52 4.13 -12.62
C ARG A 189 -14.94 4.70 -12.56
N TRP A 190 -15.09 5.91 -12.07
CA TRP A 190 -16.37 6.60 -12.08
C TRP A 190 -16.92 6.70 -13.51
N ASN A 191 -18.18 6.43 -13.68
CA ASN A 191 -18.80 6.45 -15.01
C ASN A 191 -18.82 7.87 -15.62
N LYS A 192 -19.07 8.89 -14.80
CA LYS A 192 -19.13 10.29 -15.19
C LYS A 192 -18.35 11.15 -14.18
N PRO A 193 -17.01 11.13 -14.22
CA PRO A 193 -16.23 11.96 -13.34
C PRO A 193 -16.49 13.44 -13.64
N ARG A 194 -16.48 14.22 -12.59
CA ARG A 194 -16.68 15.68 -12.61
C ARG A 194 -15.45 16.34 -12.00
N VAL A 195 -15.23 17.56 -12.40
CA VAL A 195 -14.16 18.42 -11.88
C VAL A 195 -14.79 19.67 -11.27
N TYR A 196 -14.44 19.94 -10.04
CA TYR A 196 -14.75 21.18 -9.34
C TYR A 196 -13.47 21.96 -9.14
N ILE A 197 -13.42 23.20 -9.64
CA ILE A 197 -12.25 24.04 -9.58
C ILE A 197 -12.60 25.32 -8.84
N TYR A 198 -11.74 25.69 -7.90
CA TYR A 198 -11.88 26.89 -7.12
C TYR A 198 -10.54 27.55 -6.85
N LYS A 199 -10.57 28.81 -6.47
CA LYS A 199 -9.42 29.64 -6.16
C LYS A 199 -9.78 30.57 -5.02
N GLU A 200 -8.88 30.76 -4.09
CA GLU A 200 -9.03 31.75 -3.05
C GLU A 200 -8.42 33.09 -3.48
N VAL A 201 -9.23 34.14 -3.47
CA VAL A 201 -8.79 35.53 -3.79
C VAL A 201 -9.30 36.45 -2.69
N ASN A 202 -8.39 37.13 -2.00
CA ASN A 202 -8.72 38.01 -0.88
C ASN A 202 -9.60 37.34 0.19
N HIS A 203 -9.23 36.10 0.59
CA HIS A 203 -9.96 35.27 1.57
C HIS A 203 -11.41 34.92 1.16
N LYS A 204 -11.71 34.99 -0.13
CA LYS A 204 -13.00 34.52 -0.68
C LYS A 204 -12.74 33.43 -1.70
N ALA A 205 -13.48 32.33 -1.59
CA ALA A 205 -13.45 31.29 -2.60
C ALA A 205 -14.23 31.76 -3.84
N ILE A 206 -13.59 31.70 -4.99
CA ILE A 206 -14.19 31.87 -6.31
C ILE A 206 -14.20 30.51 -6.98
N GLU A 207 -15.34 30.12 -7.53
CA GLU A 207 -15.58 28.80 -8.12
C GLU A 207 -15.76 28.91 -9.62
N LEU A 208 -15.19 27.96 -10.38
CA LEU A 208 -15.43 27.85 -11.82
C LEU A 208 -16.88 27.45 -12.12
N SER A 209 -17.47 26.67 -11.22
CA SER A 209 -18.86 26.23 -11.29
C SER A 209 -19.35 25.82 -9.91
N GLN A 210 -20.66 25.82 -9.69
CA GLN A 210 -21.25 25.29 -8.47
C GLN A 210 -20.90 23.80 -8.26
N TRP A 211 -20.78 23.40 -7.00
CA TRP A 211 -20.62 21.99 -6.61
C TRP A 211 -21.77 21.12 -7.18
N PRO A 212 -21.49 19.91 -7.67
CA PRO A 212 -20.24 19.14 -7.67
C PRO A 212 -19.32 19.38 -8.90
N GLY A 213 -19.37 20.53 -9.52
CA GLY A 213 -18.50 20.87 -10.63
C GLY A 213 -19.06 20.48 -12.00
N ARG A 214 -18.18 20.42 -13.00
CA ARG A 214 -18.51 20.13 -14.40
C ARG A 214 -18.14 18.67 -14.74
N GLU A 215 -18.96 18.04 -15.59
CA GLU A 215 -18.64 16.73 -16.16
C GLU A 215 -17.39 16.82 -17.05
N MET A 216 -16.48 15.87 -16.93
CA MET A 216 -15.25 15.83 -17.69
C MET A 216 -15.44 15.10 -19.03
N TYR A 217 -14.66 15.50 -20.02
CA TYR A 217 -14.66 14.86 -21.34
C TYR A 217 -13.79 13.63 -21.33
N ARG A 218 -14.26 12.54 -21.90
CA ARG A 218 -13.51 11.28 -22.01
C ARG A 218 -12.49 11.39 -23.12
N GLU A 219 -11.20 11.21 -22.82
CA GLU A 219 -10.08 11.23 -23.79
C GLU A 219 -9.59 9.81 -24.14
N GLY A 220 -9.87 8.82 -23.29
CA GLY A 220 -9.41 7.44 -23.48
C GLY A 220 -9.97 6.49 -22.44
N GLU A 221 -9.36 5.33 -22.33
CA GLU A 221 -9.71 4.37 -21.26
C GLU A 221 -9.31 4.94 -19.91
N ASN A 222 -10.31 5.26 -19.07
CA ASN A 222 -10.13 5.86 -17.74
C ASN A 222 -9.39 7.22 -17.71
N ILE A 223 -9.22 7.88 -18.86
CA ILE A 223 -8.61 9.22 -18.93
C ILE A 223 -9.69 10.21 -19.31
N TYR A 224 -9.79 11.27 -18.53
CA TYR A 224 -10.74 12.35 -18.73
C TYR A 224 -10.02 13.69 -18.69
N SER A 225 -10.57 14.70 -19.37
CA SER A 225 -10.02 16.05 -19.35
C SER A 225 -11.10 17.11 -19.15
N TYR A 226 -10.66 18.28 -18.72
CA TYR A 226 -11.51 19.47 -18.68
C TYR A 226 -10.67 20.71 -19.04
N PRO A 227 -11.11 21.51 -20.02
CA PRO A 227 -10.38 22.73 -20.41
C PRO A 227 -10.52 23.79 -19.32
N ILE A 228 -9.43 24.50 -19.05
CA ILE A 228 -9.40 25.62 -18.12
C ILE A 228 -8.72 26.83 -18.77
N GLU A 229 -9.17 28.02 -18.38
CA GLU A 229 -8.45 29.24 -18.72
C GLU A 229 -7.22 29.41 -17.83
N ASP A 230 -6.23 30.17 -18.31
CA ASP A 230 -4.98 30.43 -17.59
C ASP A 230 -5.22 31.01 -16.18
N TYR A 231 -6.30 31.77 -16.01
CA TYR A 231 -6.72 32.31 -14.72
C TYR A 231 -6.85 31.22 -13.64
N TRP A 232 -7.29 30.02 -14.00
CA TRP A 232 -7.52 28.90 -13.08
C TRP A 232 -6.28 28.06 -12.81
N SER A 233 -5.19 28.26 -13.55
CA SER A 233 -3.96 27.48 -13.43
C SER A 233 -3.26 27.56 -12.06
N SER A 234 -3.62 28.53 -11.23
CA SER A 234 -3.17 28.67 -9.83
C SER A 234 -4.25 28.31 -8.82
N GLY A 235 -5.31 27.67 -9.26
CA GLY A 235 -6.41 27.25 -8.42
C GLY A 235 -6.21 25.86 -7.82
N ARG A 236 -7.29 25.34 -7.24
CA ARG A 236 -7.38 24.00 -6.68
C ARG A 236 -8.46 23.20 -7.40
N VAL A 237 -8.26 21.90 -7.49
CA VAL A 237 -9.17 20.98 -8.16
C VAL A 237 -9.63 19.86 -7.21
N ILE A 238 -10.89 19.52 -7.33
CA ILE A 238 -11.49 18.33 -6.71
C ILE A 238 -12.14 17.52 -7.82
N PHE A 239 -11.81 16.24 -7.90
CA PHE A 239 -12.51 15.31 -8.78
C PHE A 239 -13.59 14.58 -7.99
N THR A 240 -14.74 14.32 -8.61
CA THR A 240 -15.87 13.72 -7.92
C THR A 240 -16.82 13.01 -8.90
N ASN A 241 -17.62 12.08 -8.39
CA ASN A 241 -18.77 11.51 -9.10
C ASN A 241 -20.12 12.03 -8.54
N GLY A 242 -20.05 13.01 -7.62
CA GLY A 242 -21.23 13.54 -6.89
C GLY A 242 -21.49 12.85 -5.54
N ILE A 243 -20.88 11.67 -5.29
CA ILE A 243 -21.03 10.89 -4.05
C ILE A 243 -19.71 10.80 -3.31
N SER A 244 -18.64 10.54 -4.02
CA SER A 244 -17.26 10.49 -3.50
C SER A 244 -16.38 11.47 -4.25
N GLN A 245 -15.23 11.82 -3.66
CA GLN A 245 -14.32 12.82 -4.23
C GLN A 245 -12.85 12.50 -3.97
N ILE A 246 -11.98 13.11 -4.77
CA ILE A 246 -10.52 13.13 -4.64
C ILE A 246 -10.06 14.59 -4.65
N PRO A 247 -9.39 15.10 -3.60
CA PRO A 247 -9.11 14.44 -2.32
C PRO A 247 -10.38 14.18 -1.50
N GLU A 248 -10.26 13.39 -0.43
CA GLU A 248 -11.37 13.05 0.47
C GLU A 248 -12.07 14.30 1.05
N PHE A 249 -13.31 14.13 1.51
CA PHE A 249 -14.08 15.19 2.15
C PHE A 249 -13.34 15.86 3.31
N ALA A 250 -13.56 17.16 3.47
CA ALA A 250 -12.91 18.03 4.44
C ALA A 250 -11.40 18.29 4.20
N LYS A 251 -10.83 17.84 3.09
CA LYS A 251 -9.47 18.23 2.66
C LYS A 251 -9.53 19.35 1.63
N GLU A 252 -8.49 20.16 1.60
CA GLU A 252 -8.30 21.13 0.54
C GLU A 252 -8.16 20.43 -0.82
N GLY A 253 -8.67 21.04 -1.88
CA GLY A 253 -8.48 20.56 -3.24
C GLY A 253 -7.00 20.52 -3.64
N LEU A 254 -6.68 19.66 -4.60
CA LEU A 254 -5.34 19.51 -5.15
C LEU A 254 -4.91 20.77 -5.90
N LEU A 255 -3.66 21.19 -5.78
CA LEU A 255 -3.13 22.34 -6.51
C LEU A 255 -3.05 22.04 -8.01
N ILE A 256 -3.53 22.93 -8.84
CA ILE A 256 -3.32 22.87 -10.29
C ILE A 256 -1.90 23.32 -10.58
N LEU A 257 -0.99 22.38 -10.81
CA LEU A 257 0.41 22.66 -11.10
C LEU A 257 0.64 22.72 -12.62
N LYS A 258 1.23 23.82 -13.11
CA LYS A 258 1.79 23.82 -14.47
C LYS A 258 3.03 22.92 -14.45
N ASN A 259 3.05 21.87 -15.27
CA ASN A 259 4.29 21.16 -15.53
C ASN A 259 5.33 22.14 -16.07
N LYS A 260 6.49 22.20 -15.42
CA LYS A 260 7.64 23.00 -15.85
C LYS A 260 8.24 22.41 -17.12
#